data_b94c17fbe86e43ca1658faee64ae0e3f
#
_entry.id   b94c17fbe86e43ca1658faee64ae0e3f
#
_cell.length_a   1.000
_cell.length_b   1.000
_cell.length_c   1.000
_cell.angle_alpha   90.00
_cell.angle_beta   90.00
_cell.angle_gamma   90.00
#
_symmetry.space_group_name_H-M   'P 1'
#
loop_
_entity.id
_entity.type
_entity.pdbx_description
1 polymer ?
#
loop_
_entity_poly.entity_id
_entity_poly.type
_entity_poly.pdbx_seq_one_letter_code
_entity_poly.pdbx_strand_id
1 'polypeptide(L)'
;MTADWSEIAVPTASTSVTAAVVAQGPVIPPQQQLLLYSPDQWEDFVQEWAHYCLKKQYCQVQRFTGSGDRGIDIAGFTDDKKLQGVWDNYQCKHYDNALRPTNVWVEIGKMIWYSYQKEYTPPR
;
A
#
# COMPACT_ATOMS: atom_id res chain seq x y z
N MET A 1 48.49 -7.94 25.66
CA MET A 1 47.21 -7.16 25.70
C MET A 1 46.11 -8.12 26.10
N THR A 2 45.71 -8.09 27.34
CA THR A 2 44.58 -8.89 27.83
C THR A 2 43.28 -8.13 27.48
N ALA A 3 42.38 -8.74 26.71
CA ALA A 3 41.07 -8.18 26.49
C ALA A 3 40.35 -8.08 27.84
N ASP A 4 39.91 -6.88 28.19
CA ASP A 4 39.10 -6.65 29.38
C ASP A 4 37.67 -7.10 29.05
N TRP A 5 37.38 -8.36 29.40
CA TRP A 5 36.05 -8.93 29.26
C TRP A 5 35.23 -8.52 30.47
N SER A 6 34.42 -7.48 30.36
CA SER A 6 33.43 -7.19 31.39
C SER A 6 32.39 -8.31 31.43
N GLU A 7 32.17 -8.87 32.64
CA GLU A 7 31.16 -9.87 32.83
C GLU A 7 29.79 -9.32 32.50
N ILE A 8 29.15 -9.86 31.46
CA ILE A 8 27.81 -9.44 31.06
C ILE A 8 26.81 -10.06 32.04
N ALA A 9 26.00 -9.22 32.67
CA ALA A 9 24.96 -9.71 33.59
C ALA A 9 24.02 -10.67 32.86
N VAL A 10 23.68 -11.79 33.52
CA VAL A 10 22.73 -12.75 32.96
C VAL A 10 21.38 -12.06 32.76
N PRO A 11 20.81 -12.13 31.53
CA PRO A 11 19.52 -11.53 31.25
C PRO A 11 18.43 -12.15 32.15
N THR A 12 17.63 -11.29 32.78
CA THR A 12 16.45 -11.75 33.52
C THR A 12 15.23 -11.73 32.62
N ALA A 13 14.34 -12.73 32.75
CA ALA A 13 13.10 -12.75 31.99
C ALA A 13 12.24 -11.54 32.34
N SER A 14 11.69 -10.88 31.30
CA SER A 14 10.76 -9.79 31.51
C SER A 14 9.47 -10.29 32.16
N THR A 15 9.09 -9.71 33.29
CA THR A 15 7.85 -10.04 34.00
C THR A 15 6.59 -9.57 33.26
N SER A 16 6.75 -8.74 32.20
CA SER A 16 5.63 -8.28 31.36
C SER A 16 5.28 -9.26 30.24
N VAL A 17 6.07 -10.31 30.04
CA VAL A 17 5.81 -11.30 28.98
C VAL A 17 4.90 -12.39 29.52
N THR A 18 3.67 -12.43 29.05
CA THR A 18 2.69 -13.49 29.36
C THR A 18 2.67 -14.54 28.24
N ALA A 19 2.13 -15.75 28.56
CA ALA A 19 1.96 -16.79 27.53
C ALA A 19 1.11 -16.32 26.35
N ALA A 20 0.12 -15.48 26.59
CA ALA A 20 -0.72 -14.89 25.53
C ALA A 20 0.10 -13.96 24.62
N VAL A 21 0.97 -13.11 25.19
CA VAL A 21 1.86 -12.22 24.40
C VAL A 21 2.85 -13.04 23.58
N VAL A 22 3.39 -14.13 24.14
CA VAL A 22 4.30 -15.03 23.41
C VAL A 22 3.59 -15.70 22.23
N ALA A 23 2.33 -16.13 22.43
CA ALA A 23 1.55 -16.80 21.39
C ALA A 23 1.06 -15.87 20.29
N GLN A 24 0.73 -14.62 20.63
CA GLN A 24 0.17 -13.64 19.68
C GLN A 24 1.20 -12.60 19.19
N GLY A 25 2.35 -12.56 19.83
CA GLY A 25 3.35 -11.51 19.60
C GLY A 25 2.98 -10.16 20.23
N PRO A 26 3.88 -9.19 20.15
CA PRO A 26 3.62 -7.84 20.65
C PRO A 26 2.57 -7.13 19.81
N VAL A 27 1.76 -6.28 20.43
CA VAL A 27 0.81 -5.40 19.74
C VAL A 27 1.61 -4.36 18.96
N ILE A 28 1.50 -4.40 17.63
CA ILE A 28 2.11 -3.41 16.74
C ILE A 28 1.05 -2.36 16.40
N PRO A 29 1.30 -1.07 16.67
CA PRO A 29 0.38 -0.01 16.27
C PRO A 29 0.08 -0.05 14.77
N PRO A 30 -1.17 0.25 14.33
CA PRO A 30 -1.55 0.16 12.91
C PRO A 30 -0.63 0.92 11.94
N GLN A 31 -0.17 2.12 12.34
CA GLN A 31 0.76 2.90 11.52
C GLN A 31 2.08 2.18 11.28
N GLN A 32 2.57 1.44 12.29
CA GLN A 32 3.80 0.66 12.15
C GLN A 32 3.57 -0.60 11.32
N GLN A 33 2.40 -1.22 11.42
CA GLN A 33 2.05 -2.36 10.56
C GLN A 33 2.08 -1.98 9.09
N LEU A 34 1.56 -0.80 8.73
CA LEU A 34 1.59 -0.30 7.34
C LEU A 34 3.02 -0.19 6.78
N LEU A 35 4.00 0.17 7.63
CA LEU A 35 5.40 0.25 7.23
C LEU A 35 6.04 -1.11 6.92
N LEU A 36 5.47 -2.19 7.49
CA LEU A 36 5.96 -3.55 7.30
C LEU A 36 5.36 -4.23 6.06
N TYR A 37 4.37 -3.63 5.43
CA TYR A 37 3.73 -4.23 4.27
C TYR A 37 4.68 -4.35 3.08
N SER A 38 4.61 -5.46 2.37
CA SER A 38 5.16 -5.58 1.03
C SER A 38 4.39 -4.66 0.06
N PRO A 39 4.93 -4.36 -1.12
CA PRO A 39 4.18 -3.62 -2.15
C PRO A 39 2.81 -4.23 -2.46
N ASP A 40 2.71 -5.55 -2.56
CA ASP A 40 1.42 -6.24 -2.81
C ASP A 40 0.46 -6.08 -1.63
N GLN A 41 0.94 -6.24 -0.39
CA GLN A 41 0.11 -6.02 0.80
C GLN A 41 -0.38 -4.57 0.92
N TRP A 42 0.44 -3.61 0.49
CA TRP A 42 0.04 -2.20 0.42
C TRP A 42 -1.09 -1.98 -0.59
N GLU A 43 -1.01 -2.60 -1.76
CA GLU A 43 -2.09 -2.53 -2.76
C GLU A 43 -3.37 -3.22 -2.26
N ASP A 44 -3.26 -4.38 -1.60
CA ASP A 44 -4.41 -5.05 -0.97
C ASP A 44 -5.08 -4.13 0.06
N PHE A 45 -4.29 -3.50 0.90
CA PHE A 45 -4.79 -2.55 1.90
C PHE A 45 -5.53 -1.38 1.26
N VAL A 46 -4.96 -0.75 0.22
CA VAL A 46 -5.59 0.37 -0.48
C VAL A 46 -6.89 -0.06 -1.16
N GLN A 47 -6.91 -1.25 -1.76
CA GLN A 47 -8.13 -1.81 -2.36
C GLN A 47 -9.24 -2.01 -1.32
N GLU A 48 -8.92 -2.63 -0.20
CA GLU A 48 -9.87 -2.84 0.89
C GLU A 48 -10.38 -1.52 1.47
N TRP A 49 -9.47 -0.58 1.72
CA TRP A 49 -9.83 0.74 2.20
C TRP A 49 -10.78 1.45 1.24
N ALA A 50 -10.47 1.49 -0.05
CA ALA A 50 -11.32 2.12 -1.05
C ALA A 50 -12.69 1.43 -1.15
N HIS A 51 -12.71 0.10 -1.11
CA HIS A 51 -13.96 -0.67 -1.20
C HIS A 51 -14.86 -0.42 0.01
N TYR A 52 -14.35 -0.49 1.23
CA TYR A 52 -15.17 -0.41 2.44
C TYR A 52 -15.42 1.01 2.93
N CYS A 53 -14.41 1.87 2.88
CA CYS A 53 -14.51 3.23 3.41
C CYS A 53 -15.12 4.21 2.42
N LEU A 54 -14.95 3.97 1.11
CA LEU A 54 -15.44 4.84 0.04
C LEU A 54 -16.61 4.24 -0.75
N LYS A 55 -17.25 3.21 -0.25
CA LYS A 55 -18.33 2.50 -0.95
C LYS A 55 -19.53 3.38 -1.34
N LYS A 56 -19.72 4.52 -0.69
CA LYS A 56 -20.75 5.49 -1.07
C LYS A 56 -20.39 6.29 -2.32
N GLN A 57 -19.10 6.34 -2.68
CA GLN A 57 -18.60 7.09 -3.82
C GLN A 57 -18.47 6.22 -5.07
N TYR A 58 -18.27 4.92 -4.89
CA TYR A 58 -18.01 3.98 -5.98
C TYR A 58 -19.04 2.89 -6.05
N CYS A 59 -19.46 2.56 -7.26
CA CYS A 59 -20.23 1.35 -7.50
C CYS A 59 -19.35 0.10 -7.54
N GLN A 60 -18.05 0.27 -7.86
CA GLN A 60 -17.08 -0.82 -7.89
C GLN A 60 -15.67 -0.26 -7.66
N VAL A 61 -14.86 -1.01 -6.93
CA VAL A 61 -13.41 -0.81 -6.80
C VAL A 61 -12.72 -2.03 -7.40
N GLN A 62 -11.78 -1.81 -8.32
CA GLN A 62 -11.09 -2.88 -9.03
C GLN A 62 -9.58 -2.69 -8.97
N ARG A 63 -8.85 -3.78 -8.67
CA ARG A 63 -7.40 -3.85 -8.76
C ARG A 63 -6.99 -4.35 -10.14
N PHE A 64 -5.95 -3.73 -10.71
CA PHE A 64 -5.33 -4.14 -11.95
C PHE A 64 -3.95 -4.70 -11.64
N THR A 65 -3.59 -5.81 -12.29
CA THR A 65 -2.32 -6.50 -12.07
C THR A 65 -1.69 -6.92 -13.39
N GLY A 66 -0.37 -7.05 -13.38
CA GLY A 66 0.39 -7.55 -14.53
C GLY A 66 0.73 -6.50 -15.59
N SER A 67 1.28 -6.96 -16.69
CA SER A 67 1.78 -6.10 -17.78
C SER A 67 0.71 -5.35 -18.56
N GLY A 68 -0.55 -5.75 -18.43
CA GLY A 68 -1.68 -5.13 -19.11
C GLY A 68 -2.48 -4.15 -18.24
N ASP A 69 -1.91 -3.68 -17.14
CA ASP A 69 -2.59 -2.81 -16.18
C ASP A 69 -2.85 -1.38 -16.67
N ARG A 70 -2.22 -0.98 -17.79
CA ARG A 70 -2.33 0.35 -18.40
C ARG A 70 -1.95 1.50 -17.45
N GLY A 71 -1.03 1.23 -16.51
CA GLY A 71 -0.61 2.19 -15.50
C GLY A 71 -1.63 2.42 -14.38
N ILE A 72 -2.59 1.51 -14.22
CA ILE A 72 -3.61 1.56 -13.17
C ILE A 72 -3.28 0.50 -12.11
N ASP A 73 -3.20 0.90 -10.85
CA ASP A 73 -3.10 -0.06 -9.75
C ASP A 73 -4.49 -0.39 -9.20
N ILE A 74 -5.22 0.62 -8.74
CA ILE A 74 -6.57 0.47 -8.23
C ILE A 74 -7.46 1.57 -8.80
N ALA A 75 -8.60 1.20 -9.35
CA ALA A 75 -9.60 2.12 -9.87
C ALA A 75 -10.87 2.11 -9.04
N GLY A 76 -11.40 3.29 -8.73
CA GLY A 76 -12.73 3.47 -8.16
C GLY A 76 -13.69 3.99 -9.24
N PHE A 77 -14.67 3.18 -9.60
CA PHE A 77 -15.67 3.52 -10.62
C PHE A 77 -16.91 4.13 -10.00
N THR A 78 -17.31 5.30 -10.50
CA THR A 78 -18.51 5.99 -10.00
C THR A 78 -19.79 5.52 -10.67
N ASP A 79 -19.68 4.89 -11.84
CA ASP A 79 -20.81 4.36 -12.62
C ASP A 79 -20.43 3.07 -13.35
N ASP A 80 -21.39 2.52 -14.09
CA ASP A 80 -21.23 1.27 -14.84
C ASP A 80 -20.40 1.40 -16.13
N LYS A 81 -20.09 2.64 -16.55
CA LYS A 81 -19.19 2.88 -17.69
C LYS A 81 -17.73 2.59 -17.35
N LYS A 82 -17.41 2.43 -16.09
CA LYS A 82 -16.08 2.04 -15.58
C LYS A 82 -14.99 2.99 -16.10
N LEU A 83 -14.01 2.47 -16.82
CA LEU A 83 -12.89 3.26 -17.36
C LEU A 83 -13.31 4.29 -18.43
N GLN A 84 -14.49 4.15 -19.01
CA GLN A 84 -15.04 5.10 -19.99
C GLN A 84 -15.93 6.17 -19.35
N GLY A 85 -16.18 6.07 -18.07
CA GLY A 85 -16.94 7.03 -17.29
C GLY A 85 -16.06 7.94 -16.43
N VAL A 86 -16.63 8.38 -15.32
CA VAL A 86 -15.89 9.13 -14.27
C VAL A 86 -15.33 8.15 -13.27
N TRP A 87 -14.02 8.15 -13.08
CA TRP A 87 -13.33 7.23 -12.21
C TRP A 87 -12.10 7.87 -11.56
N ASP A 88 -11.68 7.30 -10.45
CA ASP A 88 -10.50 7.74 -9.71
C ASP A 88 -9.41 6.67 -9.78
N ASN A 89 -8.16 7.10 -9.94
CA ASN A 89 -7.00 6.24 -9.95
C ASN A 89 -6.25 6.37 -8.62
N TYR A 90 -6.04 5.24 -7.95
CA TYR A 90 -5.20 5.14 -6.76
C TYR A 90 -3.90 4.45 -7.17
N GLN A 91 -2.88 5.26 -7.40
CA GLN A 91 -1.54 4.77 -7.71
C GLN A 91 -0.82 4.42 -6.42
N CYS A 92 -0.45 3.16 -6.27
CA CYS A 92 0.15 2.65 -5.04
C CYS A 92 1.67 2.70 -5.12
N LYS A 93 2.28 3.44 -4.22
CA LYS A 93 3.73 3.52 -4.05
C LYS A 93 4.06 3.28 -2.57
N HIS A 94 4.84 2.26 -2.30
CA HIS A 94 5.28 1.93 -0.96
C HIS A 94 6.80 1.86 -0.93
N TYR A 95 7.42 2.97 -0.53
CA TYR A 95 8.86 3.12 -0.45
C TYR A 95 9.30 3.38 0.99
N ASP A 96 10.54 3.00 1.29
CA ASP A 96 11.18 3.29 2.59
C ASP A 96 11.46 4.78 2.78
N ASN A 97 11.52 5.54 1.68
CA ASN A 97 11.78 6.97 1.66
C ASN A 97 10.57 7.76 1.18
N ALA A 98 10.53 9.05 1.50
CA ALA A 98 9.51 9.95 0.99
C ALA A 98 9.45 9.96 -0.55
N LEU A 99 8.25 10.03 -1.10
CA LEU A 99 8.05 10.14 -2.55
C LEU A 99 8.68 11.42 -3.09
N ARG A 100 9.36 11.27 -4.22
CA ARG A 100 9.93 12.38 -4.98
C ARG A 100 9.15 12.56 -6.28
N PRO A 101 9.16 13.77 -6.89
CA PRO A 101 8.50 13.99 -8.18
C PRO A 101 8.90 12.96 -9.25
N THR A 102 10.17 12.57 -9.30
CA THR A 102 10.69 11.57 -10.24
C THR A 102 10.05 10.18 -10.09
N ASN A 103 9.53 9.84 -8.91
CA ASN A 103 8.82 8.58 -8.68
C ASN A 103 7.41 8.59 -9.29
N VAL A 104 6.86 9.76 -9.56
CA VAL A 104 5.46 9.95 -9.99
C VAL A 104 5.34 10.27 -11.48
N TRP A 105 6.33 10.95 -12.08
CA TRP A 105 6.28 11.38 -13.48
C TRP A 105 6.03 10.26 -14.48
N VAL A 106 6.61 9.08 -14.27
CA VAL A 106 6.41 7.91 -15.13
C VAL A 106 4.95 7.47 -15.13
N GLU A 107 4.32 7.45 -13.96
CA GLU A 107 2.92 7.04 -13.82
C GLU A 107 1.97 8.07 -14.45
N ILE A 108 2.23 9.36 -14.26
CA ILE A 108 1.49 10.44 -14.91
C ILE A 108 1.65 10.33 -16.43
N GLY A 109 2.86 10.08 -16.92
CA GLY A 109 3.13 9.89 -18.34
C GLY A 109 2.33 8.73 -18.94
N LYS A 110 2.25 7.61 -18.24
CA LYS A 110 1.44 6.46 -18.65
C LYS A 110 -0.05 6.84 -18.74
N MET A 111 -0.59 7.52 -17.73
CA MET A 111 -1.99 7.96 -17.73
C MET A 111 -2.30 8.90 -18.91
N ILE A 112 -1.42 9.84 -19.20
CA ILE A 112 -1.57 10.73 -20.36
C ILE A 112 -1.55 9.93 -21.65
N TRP A 113 -0.58 9.02 -21.81
CA TRP A 113 -0.44 8.20 -23.02
C TRP A 113 -1.67 7.34 -23.29
N TYR A 114 -2.12 6.56 -22.29
CA TYR A 114 -3.28 5.69 -22.45
C TYR A 114 -4.59 6.45 -22.63
N SER A 115 -4.74 7.62 -22.00
CA SER A 115 -5.88 8.52 -22.24
C SER A 115 -5.86 9.06 -23.66
N TYR A 116 -4.70 9.45 -24.17
CA TYR A 116 -4.53 9.88 -25.56
C TYR A 116 -4.87 8.76 -26.56
N GLN A 117 -4.47 7.53 -26.27
CA GLN A 117 -4.82 6.35 -27.06
C GLN A 117 -6.30 5.94 -26.93
N LYS A 118 -7.08 6.66 -26.15
CA LYS A 118 -8.51 6.37 -25.87
C LYS A 118 -8.75 4.99 -25.24
N GLU A 119 -7.76 4.44 -24.55
CA GLU A 119 -7.90 3.22 -23.78
C GLU A 119 -8.85 3.42 -22.59
N TYR A 120 -8.87 4.65 -22.04
CA TYR A 120 -9.78 5.05 -20.99
C TYR A 120 -9.95 6.58 -20.96
N THR A 121 -11.01 7.03 -20.29
CA THR A 121 -11.20 8.45 -19.97
C THR A 121 -10.17 8.86 -18.91
N PRO A 122 -9.54 10.04 -18.98
CA PRO A 122 -8.62 10.47 -17.93
C PRO A 122 -9.24 10.38 -16.55
N PRO A 123 -8.53 9.80 -15.55
CA PRO A 123 -9.03 9.75 -14.18
C PRO A 123 -9.06 11.13 -13.53
N ARG A 124 -9.85 11.26 -12.46
CA ARG A 124 -9.86 12.47 -11.62
C ARG A 124 -8.68 12.49 -10.67
#